data_4da1418ea49a7b595092966455a248ad
#
_entry.id   4da1418ea49a7b595092966455a248ad
#
_cell.length_a   1.000
_cell.length_b   1.000
_cell.length_c   1.000
_cell.angle_alpha   90.00
_cell.angle_beta   90.00
_cell.angle_gamma   90.00
#
_symmetry.space_group_name_H-M   'P 1'
#
loop_
_entity.id
_entity.type
_entity.pdbx_description
1 polymer ?
#
loop_
_entity_poly.entity_id
_entity_poly.type
_entity_poly.pdbx_seq_one_letter_code
_entity_poly.pdbx_strand_id
1 'polypeptide(L)'
;MKVAIYGQFYQNDTRPIIRDIFVFFNNKVELFIEKEFLDILYREEILKRTYKTFSSYKELDSSFDLMISIGGDGTILRAATFIRDSGIPILGINAGRLGFLAKVQKENIESFLQLILDKKYTISKRTLLSLDSSPKNPNLRDINFALNEIAISRKETTAMISIETSLDGEYLTSYWADGLIISTPTGSTGYSLSCGGPVLTPEVKSIVITPIAPHNLNARPLVIPDKTVIKIKVSAREPQYLVSLDSRMTSFNEDTILTIRKTPFKINMIEIQEESFLKTLRNKLLWGVDKRN
;
A
#
# COMPACT_ATOMS: atom_id res chain seq x y z
N MET A 1 -19.62 -9.01 15.91
CA MET A 1 -18.63 -8.60 14.89
C MET A 1 -17.55 -7.80 15.58
N LYS A 2 -16.27 -8.15 15.37
CA LYS A 2 -15.10 -7.42 15.89
C LYS A 2 -14.51 -6.58 14.78
N VAL A 3 -14.37 -5.27 14.99
CA VAL A 3 -13.89 -4.31 14.01
C VAL A 3 -12.67 -3.60 14.56
N ALA A 4 -11.55 -3.69 13.83
CA ALA A 4 -10.36 -2.90 14.08
C ALA A 4 -10.45 -1.57 13.33
N ILE A 5 -10.04 -0.46 13.95
CA ILE A 5 -10.01 0.86 13.34
C ILE A 5 -8.60 1.42 13.39
N TYR A 6 -8.08 1.78 12.24
CA TYR A 6 -6.82 2.52 12.07
C TYR A 6 -7.08 3.77 11.25
N GLY A 7 -6.45 4.88 11.59
CA GLY A 7 -6.66 6.12 10.85
C GLY A 7 -5.53 7.12 10.98
N GLN A 8 -5.57 8.12 10.11
CA GLN A 8 -4.78 9.34 10.22
C GLN A 8 -5.73 10.51 10.40
N PHE A 9 -5.40 11.41 11.32
CA PHE A 9 -6.24 12.55 11.62
C PHE A 9 -5.82 13.78 10.81
N TYR A 10 -6.75 14.30 10.00
CA TYR A 10 -6.63 15.56 9.26
C TYR A 10 -7.75 16.47 9.76
N GLN A 11 -7.42 17.52 10.49
CA GLN A 11 -8.32 18.31 11.37
C GLN A 11 -9.77 18.53 10.90
N ASN A 12 -10.00 18.95 9.67
CA ASN A 12 -11.35 19.32 9.23
C ASN A 12 -12.11 18.21 8.50
N ASP A 13 -11.41 17.31 7.83
CA ASP A 13 -12.04 16.32 6.94
C ASP A 13 -12.38 15.01 7.68
N THR A 14 -11.56 14.63 8.65
CA THR A 14 -11.65 13.33 9.32
C THR A 14 -12.66 13.33 10.48
N ARG A 15 -12.83 14.46 11.17
CA ARG A 15 -13.70 14.58 12.36
C ARG A 15 -15.15 14.14 12.12
N PRO A 16 -15.87 14.62 11.08
CA PRO A 16 -17.23 14.18 10.83
C PRO A 16 -17.31 12.69 10.45
N ILE A 17 -16.37 12.20 9.64
CA ILE A 17 -16.29 10.78 9.24
C ILE A 17 -16.19 9.86 10.46
N ILE A 18 -15.29 10.21 11.40
CA ILE A 18 -15.10 9.43 12.62
C ILE A 18 -16.40 9.42 13.43
N ARG A 19 -17.03 10.59 13.63
CA ARG A 19 -18.31 10.67 14.37
C ARG A 19 -19.38 9.77 13.75
N ASP A 20 -19.56 9.83 12.44
CA ASP A 20 -20.55 9.03 11.73
C ASP A 20 -20.30 7.53 11.89
N ILE A 21 -19.05 7.09 11.79
CA ILE A 21 -18.64 5.69 11.99
C ILE A 21 -18.97 5.24 13.44
N PHE A 22 -18.58 6.04 14.44
CA PHE A 22 -18.79 5.67 15.84
C PHE A 22 -20.25 5.72 16.26
N VAL A 23 -21.03 6.68 15.73
CA VAL A 23 -22.49 6.75 15.93
C VAL A 23 -23.15 5.54 15.28
N PHE A 24 -22.79 5.20 14.06
CA PHE A 24 -23.37 4.07 13.33
C PHE A 24 -23.12 2.73 14.04
N PHE A 25 -21.88 2.50 14.50
CA PHE A 25 -21.50 1.24 15.17
C PHE A 25 -21.83 1.18 16.66
N ASN A 26 -22.39 2.24 17.24
CA ASN A 26 -22.72 2.28 18.66
C ASN A 26 -23.54 1.06 19.07
N ASN A 27 -22.98 0.22 19.96
CA ASN A 27 -23.55 -1.02 20.48
C ASN A 27 -23.85 -2.13 19.44
N LYS A 28 -23.49 -1.94 18.16
CA LYS A 28 -23.72 -2.95 17.11
C LYS A 28 -22.54 -3.90 16.94
N VAL A 29 -21.34 -3.42 17.22
CA VAL A 29 -20.07 -4.15 17.02
C VAL A 29 -19.09 -3.89 18.15
N GLU A 30 -18.12 -4.77 18.31
CA GLU A 30 -17.00 -4.61 19.25
C GLU A 30 -15.87 -3.87 18.54
N LEU A 31 -15.55 -2.65 18.97
CA LEU A 31 -14.54 -1.78 18.34
C LEU A 31 -13.22 -1.89 19.07
N PHE A 32 -12.14 -2.07 18.30
CA PHE A 32 -10.75 -1.99 18.69
C PHE A 32 -10.08 -0.88 17.90
N ILE A 33 -9.47 0.07 18.56
CA ILE A 33 -8.89 1.23 17.90
C ILE A 33 -7.37 1.16 18.07
N GLU A 34 -6.63 1.47 17.00
CA GLU A 34 -5.18 1.59 17.11
C GLU A 34 -4.84 2.67 18.15
N LYS A 35 -3.87 2.37 19.03
CA LYS A 35 -3.62 3.14 20.25
C LYS A 35 -3.26 4.61 19.96
N GLU A 36 -2.32 4.86 19.06
CA GLU A 36 -1.87 6.23 18.76
C GLU A 36 -3.02 7.03 18.11
N PHE A 37 -3.81 6.40 17.26
CA PHE A 37 -4.98 7.03 16.67
C PHE A 37 -6.03 7.36 17.73
N LEU A 38 -6.31 6.45 18.67
CA LEU A 38 -7.25 6.71 19.77
C LEU A 38 -6.78 7.86 20.66
N ASP A 39 -5.49 7.94 20.98
CA ASP A 39 -4.91 9.02 21.78
C ASP A 39 -5.11 10.39 21.09
N ILE A 40 -5.00 10.43 19.78
CA ILE A 40 -5.32 11.65 19.00
C ILE A 40 -6.82 11.97 19.12
N LEU A 41 -7.71 10.99 18.97
CA LEU A 41 -9.16 11.22 19.05
C LEU A 41 -9.62 11.72 20.43
N TYR A 42 -8.96 11.29 21.49
CA TYR A 42 -9.20 11.83 22.83
C TYR A 42 -8.69 13.26 23.00
N ARG A 43 -7.48 13.54 22.52
CA ARG A 43 -6.88 14.88 22.55
C ARG A 43 -7.72 15.91 21.80
N GLU A 44 -8.29 15.49 20.68
CA GLU A 44 -9.17 16.31 19.84
C GLU A 44 -10.63 16.34 20.31
N GLU A 45 -10.93 15.76 21.47
CA GLU A 45 -12.28 15.70 22.07
C GLU A 45 -13.35 15.09 21.15
N ILE A 46 -12.97 14.18 20.25
CA ILE A 46 -13.91 13.53 19.33
C ILE A 46 -14.61 12.38 20.04
N LEU A 47 -13.87 11.62 20.84
CA LEU A 47 -14.36 10.50 21.61
C LEU A 47 -14.20 10.77 23.10
N LYS A 48 -15.20 10.31 23.90
CA LYS A 48 -15.20 10.43 25.37
C LYS A 48 -15.34 9.08 26.08
N ARG A 49 -15.69 8.01 25.36
CA ARG A 49 -15.84 6.66 25.91
C ARG A 49 -14.54 5.90 25.82
N THR A 50 -14.31 4.97 26.73
CA THR A 50 -13.20 4.02 26.66
C THR A 50 -13.46 2.98 25.58
N TYR A 51 -12.42 2.66 24.80
CA TYR A 51 -12.43 1.65 23.75
C TYR A 51 -11.30 0.65 23.98
N LYS A 52 -11.46 -0.58 23.48
CA LYS A 52 -10.38 -1.55 23.39
C LYS A 52 -9.36 -1.07 22.35
N THR A 53 -8.08 -1.37 22.57
CA THR A 53 -7.00 -0.92 21.70
C THR A 53 -6.19 -2.08 21.18
N PHE A 54 -5.44 -1.82 20.10
CA PHE A 54 -4.32 -2.63 19.64
C PHE A 54 -3.16 -1.70 19.26
N SER A 55 -1.93 -2.20 19.37
CA SER A 55 -0.71 -1.44 19.07
C SER A 55 0.20 -2.18 18.08
N SER A 56 -0.06 -3.47 17.86
CA SER A 56 0.77 -4.30 17.00
C SER A 56 -0.06 -5.34 16.23
N TYR A 57 0.53 -5.88 15.16
CA TYR A 57 -0.08 -6.96 14.38
C TYR A 57 -0.33 -8.23 15.20
N LYS A 58 0.41 -8.45 16.31
CA LYS A 58 0.27 -9.63 17.18
C LYS A 58 -1.06 -9.67 17.94
N GLU A 59 -1.74 -8.52 18.02
CA GLU A 59 -3.02 -8.36 18.69
C GLU A 59 -4.21 -8.51 17.75
N LEU A 60 -3.94 -8.65 16.43
CA LEU A 60 -4.94 -8.81 15.39
C LEU A 60 -4.84 -10.20 14.77
N ASP A 61 -5.82 -11.03 15.06
CA ASP A 61 -5.92 -12.39 14.54
C ASP A 61 -7.19 -12.61 13.70
N SER A 62 -7.39 -13.82 13.23
CA SER A 62 -8.55 -14.20 12.41
C SER A 62 -9.92 -14.09 13.11
N SER A 63 -9.97 -13.72 14.41
CA SER A 63 -11.23 -13.44 15.10
C SER A 63 -11.81 -12.06 14.79
N PHE A 64 -11.02 -11.20 14.14
CA PHE A 64 -11.51 -9.90 13.65
C PHE A 64 -12.20 -10.07 12.30
N ASP A 65 -13.37 -9.50 12.17
CA ASP A 65 -14.17 -9.56 10.94
C ASP A 65 -13.74 -8.53 9.89
N LEU A 66 -13.16 -7.41 10.33
CA LEU A 66 -12.90 -6.25 9.48
C LEU A 66 -11.86 -5.31 10.10
N MET A 67 -11.02 -4.69 9.26
CA MET A 67 -10.28 -3.48 9.60
C MET A 67 -10.81 -2.29 8.77
N ILE A 68 -11.20 -1.21 9.43
CA ILE A 68 -11.54 0.05 8.78
C ILE A 68 -10.30 0.95 8.82
N SER A 69 -9.87 1.39 7.64
CA SER A 69 -8.79 2.36 7.47
C SER A 69 -9.37 3.72 7.11
N ILE A 70 -9.19 4.74 7.97
CA ILE A 70 -9.73 6.09 7.78
C ILE A 70 -8.61 7.03 7.35
N GLY A 71 -8.66 7.50 6.09
CA GLY A 71 -7.63 8.38 5.52
C GLY A 71 -7.50 8.21 4.02
N GLY A 72 -6.28 8.40 3.48
CA GLY A 72 -5.97 8.17 2.06
C GLY A 72 -5.37 6.79 1.81
N ASP A 73 -4.88 6.58 0.57
CA ASP A 73 -4.23 5.32 0.17
C ASP A 73 -3.03 4.98 1.07
N GLY A 74 -2.22 5.97 1.47
CA GLY A 74 -1.11 5.77 2.40
C GLY A 74 -1.51 5.23 3.76
N THR A 75 -2.72 5.54 4.24
CA THR A 75 -3.27 4.99 5.48
C THR A 75 -3.59 3.51 5.33
N ILE A 76 -4.09 3.09 4.17
CA ILE A 76 -4.33 1.67 3.85
C ILE A 76 -3.00 0.89 3.78
N LEU A 77 -1.95 1.48 3.19
CA LEU A 77 -0.62 0.86 3.16
C LEU A 77 -0.09 0.58 4.59
N ARG A 78 -0.34 1.49 5.52
CA ARG A 78 -0.01 1.27 6.94
C ARG A 78 -0.94 0.26 7.60
N ALA A 79 -2.25 0.31 7.36
CA ALA A 79 -3.21 -0.68 7.87
C ALA A 79 -2.81 -2.10 7.47
N ALA A 80 -2.33 -2.29 6.24
CA ALA A 80 -1.84 -3.57 5.73
C ALA A 80 -0.68 -4.14 6.58
N THR A 81 0.14 -3.29 7.21
CA THR A 81 1.23 -3.76 8.10
C THR A 81 0.73 -4.30 9.44
N PHE A 82 -0.45 -3.91 9.88
CA PHE A 82 -1.07 -4.45 11.09
C PHE A 82 -1.77 -5.78 10.82
N ILE A 83 -2.44 -5.94 9.68
CA ILE A 83 -3.19 -7.17 9.40
C ILE A 83 -2.33 -8.29 8.78
N ARG A 84 -1.30 -7.96 8.01
CA ARG A 84 -0.36 -8.92 7.40
C ARG A 84 -1.06 -10.13 6.77
N ASP A 85 -0.76 -11.32 7.28
CA ASP A 85 -1.27 -12.63 6.86
C ASP A 85 -2.49 -13.12 7.68
N SER A 86 -3.04 -12.28 8.56
CA SER A 86 -4.23 -12.64 9.38
C SER A 86 -5.48 -12.94 8.55
N GLY A 87 -5.53 -12.44 7.30
CA GLY A 87 -6.69 -12.59 6.43
C GLY A 87 -7.82 -11.59 6.70
N ILE A 88 -7.68 -10.71 7.69
CA ILE A 88 -8.68 -9.66 8.01
C ILE A 88 -8.86 -8.75 6.79
N PRO A 89 -10.09 -8.57 6.28
CA PRO A 89 -10.32 -7.67 5.16
C PRO A 89 -10.24 -6.20 5.57
N ILE A 90 -9.73 -5.33 4.68
CA ILE A 90 -9.66 -3.88 4.88
C ILE A 90 -10.77 -3.18 4.11
N LEU A 91 -11.47 -2.27 4.78
CA LEU A 91 -12.33 -1.24 4.17
C LEU A 91 -11.61 0.10 4.23
N GLY A 92 -11.34 0.73 3.09
CA GLY A 92 -10.77 2.06 3.03
C GLY A 92 -11.84 3.15 2.95
N ILE A 93 -11.90 4.01 3.97
CA ILE A 93 -12.77 5.20 3.99
C ILE A 93 -11.91 6.42 3.73
N ASN A 94 -12.24 7.14 2.67
CA ASN A 94 -11.48 8.31 2.24
C ASN A 94 -11.86 9.54 3.09
N ALA A 95 -10.83 10.15 3.68
CA ALA A 95 -10.98 11.38 4.47
C ALA A 95 -10.47 12.63 3.73
N GLY A 96 -10.38 12.58 2.39
CA GLY A 96 -9.88 13.70 1.60
C GLY A 96 -10.09 13.48 0.11
N ARG A 97 -9.02 13.54 -0.70
CA ARG A 97 -9.10 13.30 -2.14
C ARG A 97 -9.24 11.81 -2.45
N LEU A 98 -10.21 11.44 -3.28
CA LEU A 98 -10.43 10.07 -3.73
C LEU A 98 -9.11 9.38 -4.12
N GLY A 99 -8.84 8.22 -3.54
CA GLY A 99 -7.69 7.36 -3.85
C GLY A 99 -8.05 6.20 -4.78
N PHE A 100 -7.06 5.36 -5.08
CA PHE A 100 -7.27 4.08 -5.76
C PHE A 100 -7.66 2.96 -4.79
N LEU A 101 -7.29 3.09 -3.52
CA LEU A 101 -7.55 2.12 -2.46
C LEU A 101 -8.67 2.57 -1.53
N ALA A 102 -8.64 3.82 -1.04
CA ALA A 102 -9.68 4.40 -0.20
C ALA A 102 -10.81 4.95 -1.08
N LYS A 103 -11.84 4.12 -1.30
CA LYS A 103 -12.93 4.41 -2.25
C LYS A 103 -14.20 4.96 -1.61
N VAL A 104 -14.48 4.66 -0.33
CA VAL A 104 -15.70 5.11 0.35
C VAL A 104 -15.59 6.59 0.65
N GLN A 105 -16.49 7.38 0.08
CA GLN A 105 -16.57 8.83 0.31
C GLN A 105 -17.49 9.14 1.48
N LYS A 106 -17.32 10.33 2.08
CA LYS A 106 -18.04 10.77 3.28
C LYS A 106 -19.57 10.68 3.12
N GLU A 107 -20.06 11.06 1.95
CA GLU A 107 -21.50 11.15 1.66
C GLU A 107 -22.21 9.79 1.70
N ASN A 108 -21.46 8.71 1.58
CA ASN A 108 -21.97 7.35 1.46
C ASN A 108 -21.64 6.45 2.66
N ILE A 109 -21.06 6.98 3.75
CA ILE A 109 -20.51 6.17 4.85
C ILE A 109 -21.58 5.25 5.45
N GLU A 110 -22.74 5.78 5.84
CA GLU A 110 -23.80 4.99 6.51
C GLU A 110 -24.30 3.85 5.63
N SER A 111 -24.57 4.12 4.35
CA SER A 111 -25.02 3.10 3.41
C SER A 111 -23.97 2.00 3.22
N PHE A 112 -22.68 2.38 3.14
CA PHE A 112 -21.59 1.41 3.04
C PHE A 112 -21.41 0.58 4.31
N LEU A 113 -21.48 1.20 5.49
CA LEU A 113 -21.41 0.48 6.76
C LEU A 113 -22.59 -0.49 6.94
N GLN A 114 -23.79 -0.12 6.44
CA GLN A 114 -24.94 -1.03 6.43
C GLN A 114 -24.69 -2.24 5.53
N LEU A 115 -24.14 -2.03 4.31
CA LEU A 115 -23.75 -3.13 3.42
C LEU A 115 -22.72 -4.07 4.07
N ILE A 116 -21.81 -3.54 4.88
CA ILE A 116 -20.85 -4.34 5.65
C ILE A 116 -21.56 -5.22 6.68
N LEU A 117 -22.49 -4.65 7.47
CA LEU A 117 -23.28 -5.42 8.44
C LEU A 117 -24.11 -6.50 7.77
N ASP A 118 -24.67 -6.20 6.60
CA ASP A 118 -25.47 -7.13 5.79
C ASP A 118 -24.62 -8.15 5.02
N LYS A 119 -23.26 -8.06 5.09
CA LYS A 119 -22.30 -8.87 4.34
C LYS A 119 -22.48 -8.78 2.82
N LYS A 120 -22.96 -7.64 2.31
CA LYS A 120 -23.21 -7.37 0.87
C LYS A 120 -22.00 -6.69 0.23
N TYR A 121 -20.85 -7.35 0.24
CA TYR A 121 -19.60 -6.88 -0.37
C TYR A 121 -18.83 -8.02 -1.00
N THR A 122 -17.84 -7.69 -1.80
CA THR A 122 -16.91 -8.67 -2.39
C THR A 122 -15.50 -8.45 -1.85
N ILE A 123 -14.65 -9.48 -1.98
CA ILE A 123 -13.25 -9.42 -1.56
C ILE A 123 -12.35 -9.41 -2.80
N SER A 124 -11.60 -8.34 -2.97
CA SER A 124 -10.51 -8.23 -3.93
C SER A 124 -9.18 -8.57 -3.25
N LYS A 125 -8.53 -9.62 -3.73
CA LYS A 125 -7.27 -10.12 -3.14
C LYS A 125 -6.07 -9.44 -3.79
N ARG A 126 -5.34 -8.63 -3.04
CA ARG A 126 -4.18 -7.87 -3.50
C ARG A 126 -2.89 -8.64 -3.29
N THR A 127 -2.08 -8.72 -4.34
CA THR A 127 -0.73 -9.28 -4.31
C THR A 127 0.23 -8.31 -3.61
N LEU A 128 1.21 -8.85 -2.86
CA LEU A 128 2.28 -8.07 -2.25
C LEU A 128 3.62 -8.59 -2.72
N LEU A 129 4.66 -7.78 -2.58
CA LEU A 129 6.05 -8.14 -2.75
C LEU A 129 6.74 -8.26 -1.39
N SER A 130 7.63 -9.22 -1.25
CA SER A 130 8.54 -9.32 -0.11
C SER A 130 9.97 -9.05 -0.53
N LEU A 131 10.74 -8.50 0.40
CA LEU A 131 12.17 -8.23 0.27
C LEU A 131 12.95 -9.07 1.27
N ASP A 132 13.89 -9.87 0.77
CA ASP A 132 14.94 -10.49 1.55
C ASP A 132 16.30 -9.89 1.16
N SER A 133 17.26 -9.87 2.08
CA SER A 133 18.60 -9.36 1.82
C SER A 133 19.69 -10.30 2.32
N SER A 134 20.83 -10.32 1.63
CA SER A 134 22.03 -11.03 2.06
C SER A 134 23.26 -10.10 1.92
N PRO A 135 23.91 -9.72 3.04
CA PRO A 135 23.57 -10.05 4.44
C PRO A 135 22.21 -9.50 4.87
N LYS A 136 21.60 -10.11 5.92
CA LYS A 136 20.31 -9.67 6.45
C LYS A 136 20.40 -8.25 7.02
N ASN A 137 19.48 -7.38 6.65
CA ASN A 137 19.38 -6.05 7.23
C ASN A 137 18.48 -6.07 8.48
N PRO A 138 19.01 -5.75 9.66
CA PRO A 138 18.24 -5.76 10.91
C PRO A 138 17.08 -4.75 10.92
N ASN A 139 17.12 -3.71 10.09
CA ASN A 139 16.09 -2.69 9.99
C ASN A 139 14.85 -3.14 9.19
N LEU A 140 14.93 -4.22 8.40
CA LEU A 140 13.77 -4.78 7.72
C LEU A 140 12.77 -5.41 8.70
N ARG A 141 13.24 -5.88 9.87
CA ARG A 141 12.44 -6.52 10.91
C ARG A 141 11.36 -7.48 10.35
N ASP A 142 10.21 -7.55 11.04
CA ASP A 142 9.09 -8.43 10.68
C ASP A 142 8.21 -7.91 9.53
N ILE A 143 8.48 -6.69 9.01
CA ILE A 143 7.64 -6.04 7.98
C ILE A 143 8.48 -5.81 6.73
N ASN A 144 8.85 -6.92 6.08
CA ASN A 144 9.67 -6.95 4.87
C ASN A 144 8.84 -7.03 3.57
N PHE A 145 7.62 -6.53 3.55
CA PHE A 145 6.72 -6.59 2.39
C PHE A 145 6.14 -5.22 2.03
N ALA A 146 5.68 -5.11 0.78
CA ALA A 146 5.01 -3.92 0.25
C ALA A 146 3.73 -4.30 -0.50
N LEU A 147 2.68 -3.47 -0.37
CA LEU A 147 1.43 -3.61 -1.10
C LEU A 147 1.50 -2.92 -2.47
N ASN A 148 2.15 -1.76 -2.54
CA ASN A 148 2.35 -1.05 -3.79
C ASN A 148 3.66 -1.44 -4.46
N GLU A 149 4.80 -1.06 -3.90
CA GLU A 149 6.10 -1.23 -4.55
C GLU A 149 7.26 -1.34 -3.56
N ILE A 150 8.32 -1.93 -4.05
CA ILE A 150 9.67 -1.85 -3.50
C ILE A 150 10.48 -0.99 -4.47
N ALA A 151 10.96 0.17 -4.00
CA ALA A 151 11.77 1.06 -4.80
C ALA A 151 13.20 1.15 -4.25
N ILE A 152 14.16 0.99 -5.14
CA ILE A 152 15.59 1.17 -4.90
C ILE A 152 15.96 2.56 -5.43
N SER A 153 16.67 3.37 -4.65
CA SER A 153 17.11 4.70 -5.08
C SER A 153 18.49 5.07 -4.54
N ARG A 154 19.16 5.97 -5.24
CA ARG A 154 20.35 6.64 -4.72
C ARG A 154 20.04 7.36 -3.41
N LYS A 155 21.03 7.53 -2.53
CA LYS A 155 20.83 8.13 -1.19
C LYS A 155 21.03 9.64 -1.23
N GLU A 156 22.22 10.14 -1.27
CA GLU A 156 22.52 11.57 -1.04
C GLU A 156 23.27 12.24 -2.21
N THR A 157 23.65 11.46 -3.21
CA THR A 157 24.45 11.96 -4.34
C THR A 157 23.60 12.32 -5.54
N THR A 158 24.11 13.21 -6.40
CA THR A 158 23.55 13.45 -7.73
C THR A 158 24.00 12.39 -8.74
N ALA A 159 24.97 11.53 -8.39
CA ALA A 159 25.44 10.45 -9.26
C ALA A 159 24.40 9.33 -9.33
N MET A 160 24.18 8.82 -10.53
CA MET A 160 23.35 7.64 -10.76
C MET A 160 23.97 6.40 -10.12
N ILE A 161 23.12 5.43 -9.85
CA ILE A 161 23.52 4.09 -9.38
C ILE A 161 23.37 3.07 -10.52
N SER A 162 24.18 2.03 -10.49
CA SER A 162 24.04 0.88 -11.37
C SER A 162 23.29 -0.23 -10.64
N ILE A 163 22.17 -0.66 -11.20
CA ILE A 163 21.26 -1.64 -10.60
C ILE A 163 21.24 -2.89 -11.48
N GLU A 164 22.14 -3.84 -11.18
CA GLU A 164 22.17 -5.14 -11.84
C GLU A 164 20.92 -5.94 -11.44
N THR A 165 20.17 -6.40 -12.43
CA THR A 165 18.91 -7.09 -12.22
C THR A 165 18.91 -8.44 -12.93
N SER A 166 18.52 -9.49 -12.21
CA SER A 166 18.34 -10.85 -12.74
C SER A 166 16.94 -11.36 -12.43
N LEU A 167 16.37 -12.11 -13.35
CA LEU A 167 15.03 -12.73 -13.26
C LEU A 167 15.17 -14.25 -13.29
N ASP A 168 14.71 -14.94 -12.24
CA ASP A 168 14.81 -16.40 -12.08
C ASP A 168 16.24 -16.94 -12.28
N GLY A 169 17.24 -16.11 -11.94
CA GLY A 169 18.67 -16.44 -12.08
C GLY A 169 19.31 -16.03 -13.42
N GLU A 170 18.53 -15.62 -14.40
CA GLU A 170 19.01 -15.10 -15.68
C GLU A 170 19.26 -13.58 -15.58
N TYR A 171 20.41 -13.12 -16.07
CA TYR A 171 20.74 -11.70 -16.14
C TYR A 171 19.82 -10.98 -17.13
N LEU A 172 19.13 -9.93 -16.65
CA LEU A 172 18.29 -9.09 -17.50
C LEU A 172 19.08 -7.90 -18.06
N THR A 173 19.58 -7.05 -17.17
CA THR A 173 20.32 -5.83 -17.53
C THR A 173 20.85 -5.14 -16.27
N SER A 174 21.73 -4.16 -16.47
CA SER A 174 22.15 -3.20 -15.46
C SER A 174 21.55 -1.84 -15.79
N TYR A 175 20.61 -1.39 -14.96
CA TYR A 175 20.03 -0.05 -15.10
C TYR A 175 20.97 0.99 -14.52
N TRP A 176 21.42 1.93 -15.35
CA TRP A 176 22.11 3.12 -14.88
C TRP A 176 21.08 4.23 -14.75
N ALA A 177 20.67 4.53 -13.50
CA ALA A 177 19.47 5.31 -13.21
C ALA A 177 19.53 5.97 -11.83
N ASP A 178 18.58 6.84 -11.53
CA ASP A 178 18.35 7.35 -10.18
C ASP A 178 17.77 6.28 -9.25
N GLY A 179 17.12 5.25 -9.82
CA GLY A 179 16.56 4.13 -9.09
C GLY A 179 15.79 3.16 -9.96
N LEU A 180 15.18 2.17 -9.30
CA LEU A 180 14.36 1.13 -9.92
C LEU A 180 13.17 0.81 -9.01
N ILE A 181 11.97 0.74 -9.59
CA ILE A 181 10.74 0.40 -8.89
C ILE A 181 10.29 -1.00 -9.31
N ILE A 182 10.03 -1.85 -8.34
CA ILE A 182 9.39 -3.15 -8.52
C ILE A 182 7.97 -3.04 -7.96
N SER A 183 6.97 -2.98 -8.83
CA SER A 183 5.58 -2.66 -8.45
C SER A 183 4.64 -3.85 -8.63
N THR A 184 3.70 -3.98 -7.68
CA THR A 184 2.53 -4.85 -7.80
C THR A 184 1.50 -4.23 -8.77
N PRO A 185 0.45 -4.97 -9.18
CA PRO A 185 -0.67 -4.36 -9.89
C PRO A 185 -1.34 -3.22 -9.11
N THR A 186 -1.44 -3.34 -7.79
CA THR A 186 -1.96 -2.27 -6.92
C THR A 186 -1.08 -1.02 -6.99
N GLY A 187 0.23 -1.17 -6.91
CA GLY A 187 1.21 -0.08 -6.97
C GLY A 187 1.43 0.49 -8.37
N SER A 188 0.90 -0.17 -9.44
CA SER A 188 1.02 0.35 -10.80
C SER A 188 0.38 1.73 -10.99
N THR A 189 -0.52 2.13 -10.10
CA THR A 189 -1.13 3.47 -10.03
C THR A 189 -0.44 4.41 -9.04
N GLY A 190 0.65 3.94 -8.39
CA GLY A 190 1.47 4.70 -7.45
C GLY A 190 2.74 5.28 -8.09
N TYR A 191 3.89 5.06 -7.46
CA TYR A 191 5.17 5.62 -7.90
C TYR A 191 5.59 5.15 -9.29
N SER A 192 5.28 3.88 -9.63
CA SER A 192 5.53 3.33 -10.97
C SER A 192 4.85 4.15 -12.07
N LEU A 193 3.59 4.58 -11.86
CA LEU A 193 2.87 5.43 -12.83
C LEU A 193 3.59 6.76 -13.07
N SER A 194 4.08 7.41 -12.01
CA SER A 194 4.82 8.68 -12.10
C SER A 194 6.13 8.55 -12.87
N CYS A 195 6.70 7.33 -12.94
CA CYS A 195 7.91 7.01 -13.69
C CYS A 195 7.61 6.38 -15.08
N GLY A 196 6.36 6.50 -15.56
CA GLY A 196 5.97 6.01 -16.90
C GLY A 196 5.64 4.52 -16.97
N GLY A 197 5.44 3.86 -15.82
CA GLY A 197 4.98 2.47 -15.77
C GLY A 197 3.54 2.32 -16.28
N PRO A 198 3.17 1.15 -16.84
CA PRO A 198 1.82 0.86 -17.29
C PRO A 198 0.87 0.69 -16.11
N VAL A 199 -0.40 1.07 -16.29
CA VAL A 199 -1.47 0.75 -15.34
C VAL A 199 -1.87 -0.72 -15.51
N LEU A 200 -1.87 -1.47 -14.41
CA LEU A 200 -2.37 -2.84 -14.36
C LEU A 200 -3.66 -2.90 -13.56
N THR A 201 -4.60 -3.74 -13.99
CA THR A 201 -5.77 -4.04 -13.18
C THR A 201 -5.38 -4.89 -11.96
N PRO A 202 -6.03 -4.73 -10.81
CA PRO A 202 -5.61 -5.40 -9.57
C PRO A 202 -5.56 -6.93 -9.62
N GLU A 203 -6.31 -7.54 -10.54
CA GLU A 203 -6.46 -9.00 -10.69
C GLU A 203 -5.33 -9.66 -11.48
N VAL A 204 -4.55 -8.85 -12.23
CA VAL A 204 -3.48 -9.36 -13.10
C VAL A 204 -2.36 -9.99 -12.28
N LYS A 205 -1.91 -11.16 -12.72
CA LYS A 205 -0.79 -11.90 -12.10
C LYS A 205 0.55 -11.47 -12.67
N SER A 206 0.90 -10.20 -12.48
CA SER A 206 2.12 -9.61 -13.03
C SER A 206 2.78 -8.66 -12.04
N ILE A 207 4.02 -8.34 -12.29
CA ILE A 207 4.85 -7.35 -11.59
C ILE A 207 5.40 -6.40 -12.65
N VAL A 208 5.56 -5.12 -12.32
CA VAL A 208 6.18 -4.13 -13.20
C VAL A 208 7.53 -3.72 -12.66
N ILE A 209 8.55 -3.75 -13.49
CA ILE A 209 9.86 -3.17 -13.24
C ILE A 209 9.91 -1.84 -13.98
N THR A 210 10.07 -0.73 -13.26
CA THR A 210 10.06 0.63 -13.83
C THR A 210 11.33 1.37 -13.40
N PRO A 211 12.24 1.74 -14.34
CA PRO A 211 13.42 2.54 -14.00
C PRO A 211 13.02 3.99 -13.67
N ILE A 212 13.75 4.61 -12.76
CA ILE A 212 13.59 6.02 -12.38
C ILE A 212 14.68 6.83 -13.08
N ALA A 213 14.28 7.74 -13.97
CA ALA A 213 15.19 8.61 -14.72
C ALA A 213 16.43 7.88 -15.27
N PRO A 214 16.29 6.81 -16.08
CA PRO A 214 17.41 6.06 -16.58
C PRO A 214 18.24 6.88 -17.57
N HIS A 215 19.57 6.73 -17.53
CA HIS A 215 20.45 7.32 -18.53
C HIS A 215 20.32 6.65 -19.90
N ASN A 216 20.06 5.34 -19.90
CA ASN A 216 19.88 4.60 -21.13
C ASN A 216 18.51 4.93 -21.77
N LEU A 217 18.54 5.56 -22.95
CA LEU A 217 17.35 5.95 -23.70
C LEU A 217 16.47 4.78 -24.15
N ASN A 218 16.99 3.57 -24.20
CA ASN A 218 16.26 2.34 -24.56
C ASN A 218 15.59 1.66 -23.38
N ALA A 219 15.87 2.07 -22.13
CA ALA A 219 15.21 1.50 -20.96
C ALA A 219 13.71 1.78 -20.98
N ARG A 220 12.92 0.75 -20.76
CA ARG A 220 11.46 0.82 -20.72
C ARG A 220 10.94 0.03 -19.52
N PRO A 221 9.79 0.40 -18.96
CA PRO A 221 9.12 -0.47 -18.00
C PRO A 221 8.87 -1.85 -18.58
N LEU A 222 9.10 -2.89 -17.77
CA LEU A 222 8.93 -4.29 -18.16
C LEU A 222 7.88 -4.94 -17.27
N VAL A 223 6.90 -5.59 -17.89
CA VAL A 223 5.89 -6.40 -17.19
C VAL A 223 6.33 -7.86 -17.20
N ILE A 224 6.38 -8.48 -16.03
CA ILE A 224 6.81 -9.87 -15.83
C ILE A 224 5.75 -10.66 -15.05
N PRO A 225 5.75 -12.01 -15.11
CA PRO A 225 4.88 -12.84 -14.28
C PRO A 225 5.11 -12.62 -12.78
N ASP A 226 4.04 -12.65 -11.96
CA ASP A 226 4.12 -12.39 -10.52
C ASP A 226 4.89 -13.45 -9.72
N LYS A 227 5.20 -14.61 -10.30
CA LYS A 227 6.00 -15.69 -9.67
C LYS A 227 7.52 -15.55 -9.91
N THR A 228 7.93 -14.61 -10.74
CA THR A 228 9.34 -14.37 -11.04
C THR A 228 10.08 -13.92 -9.78
N VAL A 229 11.23 -14.52 -9.51
CA VAL A 229 12.15 -14.10 -8.45
C VAL A 229 13.12 -13.09 -9.03
N ILE A 230 13.12 -11.88 -8.46
CA ILE A 230 13.97 -10.78 -8.90
C ILE A 230 15.16 -10.70 -7.93
N LYS A 231 16.40 -10.77 -8.45
CA LYS A 231 17.61 -10.49 -7.68
C LYS A 231 18.21 -9.18 -8.16
N ILE A 232 18.65 -8.37 -7.21
CA ILE A 232 19.20 -7.05 -7.46
C ILE A 232 20.52 -6.91 -6.71
N LYS A 233 21.54 -6.40 -7.41
CA LYS A 233 22.80 -5.95 -6.85
C LYS A 233 23.03 -4.51 -7.28
N VAL A 234 23.34 -3.64 -6.31
CA VAL A 234 23.53 -2.21 -6.55
C VAL A 234 25.02 -1.87 -6.44
N SER A 235 25.51 -1.08 -7.39
CA SER A 235 26.82 -0.44 -7.32
C SER A 235 26.62 1.07 -7.40
N ALA A 236 27.19 1.79 -6.45
CA ALA A 236 27.06 3.23 -6.32
C ALA A 236 28.42 3.88 -6.02
N ARG A 237 28.53 5.19 -6.14
CA ARG A 237 29.73 5.92 -5.65
C ARG A 237 29.73 6.06 -4.14
N GLU A 238 28.55 6.13 -3.55
CA GLU A 238 28.36 6.13 -2.11
C GLU A 238 28.21 4.70 -1.60
N PRO A 239 28.72 4.39 -0.40
CA PRO A 239 28.69 3.02 0.13
C PRO A 239 27.27 2.51 0.45
N GLN A 240 26.27 3.39 0.38
CA GLN A 240 24.88 3.08 0.72
C GLN A 240 23.89 3.60 -0.31
N TYR A 241 22.82 2.85 -0.49
CA TYR A 241 21.62 3.23 -1.24
C TYR A 241 20.37 3.05 -0.39
N LEU A 242 19.25 3.58 -0.84
CA LEU A 242 17.97 3.50 -0.14
C LEU A 242 17.08 2.44 -0.78
N VAL A 243 16.34 1.74 0.06
CA VAL A 243 15.22 0.89 -0.36
C VAL A 243 13.97 1.30 0.42
N SER A 244 12.90 1.55 -0.29
CA SER A 244 11.59 1.80 0.31
C SER A 244 10.64 0.64 0.02
N LEU A 245 9.88 0.23 1.04
CA LEU A 245 8.77 -0.70 0.96
C LEU A 245 7.49 0.11 1.22
N ASP A 246 6.76 0.44 0.16
CA ASP A 246 5.76 1.50 0.20
C ASP A 246 6.42 2.82 0.71
N SER A 247 6.01 3.36 1.86
CA SER A 247 6.59 4.58 2.45
C SER A 247 7.69 4.33 3.51
N ARG A 248 8.08 3.08 3.77
CA ARG A 248 9.06 2.71 4.81
C ARG A 248 10.45 2.58 4.20
N MET A 249 11.35 3.51 4.53
CA MET A 249 12.71 3.56 3.98
C MET A 249 13.74 2.91 4.90
N THR A 250 14.71 2.24 4.29
CA THR A 250 15.86 1.61 4.95
C THR A 250 17.09 1.76 4.06
N SER A 251 18.26 2.01 4.65
CA SER A 251 19.53 2.05 3.94
C SER A 251 20.14 0.65 3.83
N PHE A 252 20.82 0.39 2.69
CA PHE A 252 21.56 -0.83 2.41
C PHE A 252 22.95 -0.49 1.92
N ASN A 253 23.93 -1.39 2.17
CA ASN A 253 25.27 -1.28 1.62
C ASN A 253 25.32 -1.91 0.22
N GLU A 254 26.27 -1.46 -0.62
CA GLU A 254 26.38 -1.90 -2.01
C GLU A 254 26.72 -3.38 -2.18
N ASP A 255 27.31 -4.04 -1.18
CA ASP A 255 27.60 -5.48 -1.17
C ASP A 255 26.35 -6.35 -0.92
N THR A 256 25.21 -5.73 -0.66
CA THR A 256 23.98 -6.45 -0.32
C THR A 256 23.26 -6.92 -1.58
N ILE A 257 22.97 -8.22 -1.62
CA ILE A 257 22.09 -8.80 -2.63
C ILE A 257 20.64 -8.73 -2.12
N LEU A 258 19.77 -8.07 -2.88
CA LEU A 258 18.35 -8.02 -2.63
C LEU A 258 17.63 -9.12 -3.41
N THR A 259 16.69 -9.81 -2.76
CA THR A 259 15.81 -10.78 -3.41
C THR A 259 14.36 -10.34 -3.21
N ILE A 260 13.68 -10.06 -4.32
CA ILE A 260 12.29 -9.62 -4.32
C ILE A 260 11.42 -10.69 -4.96
N ARG A 261 10.31 -11.02 -4.29
CA ARG A 261 9.35 -12.02 -4.76
C ARG A 261 7.95 -11.72 -4.25
N LYS A 262 6.96 -12.34 -4.84
CA LYS A 262 5.59 -12.32 -4.33
C LYS A 262 5.52 -12.97 -2.94
N THR A 263 4.75 -12.36 -2.02
CA THR A 263 4.47 -12.97 -0.70
C THR A 263 3.60 -14.23 -0.83
N PRO A 264 3.66 -15.17 0.13
CA PRO A 264 2.75 -16.31 0.17
C PRO A 264 1.31 -15.92 0.56
N PHE A 265 1.11 -14.75 1.12
CA PHE A 265 -0.20 -14.24 1.54
C PHE A 265 -0.64 -13.05 0.68
N LYS A 266 -1.91 -12.68 0.80
CA LYS A 266 -2.54 -11.55 0.10
C LYS A 266 -3.26 -10.67 1.10
N ILE A 267 -3.41 -9.39 0.79
CA ILE A 267 -4.31 -8.48 1.50
C ILE A 267 -5.70 -8.57 0.87
N ASN A 268 -6.70 -8.78 1.71
CA ASN A 268 -8.10 -8.76 1.32
C ASN A 268 -8.63 -7.32 1.39
N MET A 269 -9.06 -6.77 0.25
CA MET A 269 -9.71 -5.45 0.21
C MET A 269 -11.21 -5.63 0.02
N ILE A 270 -12.02 -4.94 0.81
CA ILE A 270 -13.47 -4.90 0.59
C ILE A 270 -13.76 -4.02 -0.61
N GLU A 271 -14.54 -4.55 -1.54
CA GLU A 271 -15.07 -3.84 -2.69
C GLU A 271 -16.59 -3.94 -2.73
N ILE A 272 -17.23 -2.82 -3.04
CA ILE A 272 -18.67 -2.72 -3.22
C ILE A 272 -18.93 -2.41 -4.70
N GLN A 273 -19.95 -3.04 -5.28
CA GLN A 273 -20.18 -3.10 -6.74
C GLN A 273 -20.22 -1.73 -7.44
N GLU A 274 -20.62 -0.69 -6.72
CA GLU A 274 -20.75 0.67 -7.27
C GLU A 274 -19.42 1.40 -7.49
N GLU A 275 -18.30 0.91 -6.93
CA GLU A 275 -16.99 1.56 -6.95
C GLU A 275 -15.93 0.72 -7.65
N SER A 276 -16.09 0.56 -8.99
CA SER A 276 -15.16 -0.24 -9.78
C SER A 276 -13.79 0.46 -9.98
N PHE A 277 -12.75 -0.36 -10.21
CA PHE A 277 -11.41 0.14 -10.54
C PHE A 277 -11.42 1.05 -11.78
N LEU A 278 -12.17 0.69 -12.82
CA LEU A 278 -12.26 1.48 -14.05
C LEU A 278 -12.95 2.84 -13.83
N LYS A 279 -13.97 2.91 -12.97
CA LYS A 279 -14.59 4.18 -12.57
C LYS A 279 -13.58 5.08 -11.86
N THR A 280 -12.86 4.52 -10.89
CA THR A 280 -11.79 5.25 -10.18
C THR A 280 -10.70 5.73 -11.14
N LEU A 281 -10.26 4.88 -12.07
CA LEU A 281 -9.22 5.19 -13.04
C LEU A 281 -9.63 6.38 -13.93
N ARG A 282 -10.85 6.34 -14.52
CA ARG A 282 -11.37 7.46 -15.31
C ARG A 282 -11.41 8.77 -14.53
N ASN A 283 -11.92 8.72 -13.30
CA ASN A 283 -12.07 9.91 -12.47
C ASN A 283 -10.71 10.50 -12.05
N LYS A 284 -9.73 9.64 -11.74
CA LYS A 284 -8.40 10.07 -11.26
C LYS A 284 -7.49 10.54 -12.38
N LEU A 285 -7.53 9.89 -13.54
CA LEU A 285 -6.69 10.22 -14.69
C LEU A 285 -7.40 11.09 -15.71
N LEU A 286 -8.66 11.49 -15.46
CA LEU A 286 -9.48 12.32 -16.36
C LEU A 286 -9.61 11.71 -17.76
N TRP A 287 -9.62 10.37 -17.87
CA TRP A 287 -9.74 9.70 -19.14
C TRP A 287 -11.14 9.89 -19.73
N GLY A 288 -11.19 10.30 -20.99
CA GLY A 288 -12.44 10.58 -21.70
C GLY A 288 -13.08 11.94 -21.35
N VAL A 289 -12.43 12.77 -20.51
CA VAL A 289 -12.87 14.14 -20.29
C VAL A 289 -12.22 15.03 -21.34
N ASP A 290 -12.97 15.34 -22.40
CA ASP A 290 -12.56 16.37 -23.36
C ASP A 290 -13.06 17.74 -22.86
N LYS A 291 -12.13 18.66 -22.59
CA LYS A 291 -12.46 20.04 -22.18
C LYS A 291 -13.08 20.88 -23.31
N ARG A 292 -13.22 20.31 -24.51
CA ARG A 292 -13.78 20.99 -25.68
C ARG A 292 -15.28 20.70 -25.89
N ASN A 293 -15.87 19.86 -25.03
CA ASN A 293 -17.32 19.60 -25.00
C ASN A 293 -17.92 20.17 -23.71
#